data_e14a11896298a0e9f05ae205600aeb90
#
_entry.id   e14a11896298a0e9f05ae205600aeb90
#
_cell.length_a   1.000
_cell.length_b   1.000
_cell.length_c   1.000
_cell.angle_alpha   90.00
_cell.angle_beta   90.00
_cell.angle_gamma   90.00
#
_symmetry.space_group_name_H-M   'P 1'
#
loop_
_entity.id
_entity.type
_entity.pdbx_description
1 polymer ?
#
loop_
_entity_poly.entity_id
_entity_poly.type
_entity_poly.pdbx_seq_one_letter_code
_entity_poly.pdbx_strand_id
1 'polypeptide(L)'
;MDTPRLRKAIEDWVEQKRVEAAKDIDHVKDTYRKRAAVIGFRCGVIFHLLSGKDKESKQCLDFALMMADYCLMQQIKTFGDALQNQYVEASEVCQRYGSNHSVFDQLAPSFTIDDLRALKRGFCSESALRMIVSRWSRDGWITKTDRHHWRKEKCKN
;
A
#
# COMPACT_ATOMS: atom_id res chain seq x y z
N MET A 1 -21.79 -16.51 18.78
CA MET A 1 -21.24 -15.93 20.05
C MET A 1 -20.90 -14.49 19.77
N ASP A 2 -21.47 -13.58 20.54
CA ASP A 2 -21.20 -12.14 20.38
C ASP A 2 -20.17 -11.71 21.45
N THR A 3 -19.08 -11.05 21.01
CA THR A 3 -18.00 -10.58 21.86
C THR A 3 -17.77 -9.08 21.66
N PRO A 4 -18.76 -8.23 22.03
CA PRO A 4 -18.76 -6.80 21.69
C PRO A 4 -17.63 -6.03 22.38
N ARG A 5 -17.30 -6.38 23.64
CA ARG A 5 -16.22 -5.72 24.39
C ARG A 5 -14.86 -6.03 23.81
N LEU A 6 -14.64 -7.29 23.43
CA LEU A 6 -13.40 -7.72 22.80
C LEU A 6 -13.22 -7.05 21.43
N ARG A 7 -14.30 -7.00 20.63
CA ARG A 7 -14.29 -6.32 19.33
C ARG A 7 -13.90 -4.86 19.49
N LYS A 8 -14.57 -4.14 20.38
CA LYS A 8 -14.28 -2.73 20.65
C LYS A 8 -12.82 -2.52 21.10
N ALA A 9 -12.31 -3.33 22.02
CA ALA A 9 -10.94 -3.21 22.52
C ALA A 9 -9.91 -3.38 21.39
N ILE A 10 -10.13 -4.31 20.48
CA ILE A 10 -9.26 -4.52 19.31
C ILE A 10 -9.39 -3.38 18.29
N GLU A 11 -10.58 -2.85 18.05
CA GLU A 11 -10.79 -1.68 17.18
C GLU A 11 -10.07 -0.45 17.71
N ASP A 12 -10.19 -0.17 19.01
CA ASP A 12 -9.50 0.92 19.70
C ASP A 12 -7.97 0.76 19.61
N TRP A 13 -7.46 -0.46 19.76
CA TRP A 13 -6.05 -0.80 19.61
C TRP A 13 -5.57 -0.55 18.17
N VAL A 14 -6.34 -0.98 17.16
CA VAL A 14 -6.00 -0.74 15.73
C VAL A 14 -5.89 0.75 15.43
N GLU A 15 -6.83 1.55 15.97
CA GLU A 15 -6.82 2.99 15.77
C GLU A 15 -5.64 3.66 16.48
N GLN A 16 -5.32 3.22 17.70
CA GLN A 16 -4.13 3.69 18.40
C GLN A 16 -2.86 3.41 17.60
N LYS A 17 -2.68 2.16 17.12
CA LYS A 17 -1.50 1.80 16.30
C LYS A 17 -1.45 2.54 14.96
N ARG A 18 -2.61 2.88 14.38
CA ARG A 18 -2.68 3.73 13.18
C ARG A 18 -2.14 5.13 13.46
N VAL A 19 -2.54 5.73 14.57
CA VAL A 19 -2.08 7.07 14.96
C VAL A 19 -0.58 7.07 15.28
N GLU A 20 -0.09 6.04 15.98
CA GLU A 20 1.35 5.86 16.24
C GLU A 20 2.13 5.75 14.92
N ALA A 21 1.70 4.88 14.00
CA ALA A 21 2.36 4.69 12.71
C ALA A 21 2.37 5.97 11.86
N ALA A 22 1.29 6.76 11.89
CA ALA A 22 1.20 8.02 11.17
C ALA A 22 2.15 9.10 11.72
N LYS A 23 2.36 9.13 13.04
CA LYS A 23 3.32 10.06 13.66
C LYS A 23 4.77 9.75 13.29
N ASP A 24 5.11 8.46 13.25
CA ASP A 24 6.47 7.98 13.00
C ASP A 24 6.74 7.74 11.50
N ILE A 25 5.73 7.93 10.63
CA ILE A 25 5.76 7.58 9.20
C ILE A 25 6.17 6.10 9.02
N ASP A 26 5.69 5.24 9.91
CA ASP A 26 6.03 3.82 9.95
C ASP A 26 5.04 2.99 9.10
N HIS A 27 5.37 2.85 7.82
CA HIS A 27 4.59 2.06 6.86
C HIS A 27 4.53 0.56 7.21
N VAL A 28 5.55 0.04 7.87
CA VAL A 28 5.62 -1.36 8.30
C VAL A 28 4.58 -1.62 9.37
N LYS A 29 4.53 -0.78 10.40
CA LYS A 29 3.54 -0.85 11.47
C LYS A 29 2.12 -0.69 10.93
N ASP A 30 1.90 0.27 10.01
CA ASP A 30 0.60 0.50 9.38
C ASP A 30 0.12 -0.73 8.59
N THR A 31 1.03 -1.40 7.88
CA THR A 31 0.70 -2.59 7.09
C THR A 31 0.30 -3.77 7.96
N TYR A 32 1.05 -4.05 9.03
CA TYR A 32 0.85 -5.27 9.82
C TYR A 32 -0.16 -5.15 10.96
N ARG A 33 -0.52 -3.93 11.42
CA ARG A 33 -1.45 -3.74 12.55
C ARG A 33 -2.78 -4.45 12.39
N LYS A 34 -3.38 -4.42 11.18
CA LYS A 34 -4.68 -5.08 10.93
C LYS A 34 -4.58 -6.60 11.06
N ARG A 35 -3.49 -7.19 10.56
CA ARG A 35 -3.25 -8.63 10.63
C ARG A 35 -3.01 -9.07 12.07
N ALA A 36 -2.22 -8.32 12.82
CA ALA A 36 -1.96 -8.56 14.24
C ALA A 36 -3.24 -8.48 15.07
N ALA A 37 -4.11 -7.49 14.78
CA ALA A 37 -5.42 -7.33 15.41
C ALA A 37 -6.33 -8.56 15.22
N VAL A 38 -6.39 -9.11 13.99
CA VAL A 38 -7.17 -10.33 13.71
C VAL A 38 -6.67 -11.51 14.54
N ILE A 39 -5.35 -11.65 14.68
CA ILE A 39 -4.76 -12.74 15.49
C ILE A 39 -5.10 -12.51 16.96
N GLY A 40 -4.89 -11.31 17.49
CA GLY A 40 -5.24 -10.96 18.87
C GLY A 40 -6.71 -11.20 19.18
N PHE A 41 -7.62 -10.79 18.29
CA PHE A 41 -9.05 -11.05 18.42
C PHE A 41 -9.35 -12.54 18.51
N ARG A 42 -8.82 -13.36 17.61
CA ARG A 42 -9.02 -14.81 17.62
C ARG A 42 -8.50 -15.46 18.91
N CYS A 43 -7.34 -15.06 19.37
CA CYS A 43 -6.80 -15.53 20.64
C CYS A 43 -7.70 -15.15 21.83
N GLY A 44 -8.23 -13.92 21.85
CA GLY A 44 -9.20 -13.49 22.84
C GLY A 44 -10.49 -14.29 22.82
N VAL A 45 -11.05 -14.59 21.65
CA VAL A 45 -12.24 -15.44 21.51
C VAL A 45 -11.99 -16.84 22.07
N ILE A 46 -10.86 -17.45 21.72
CA ILE A 46 -10.48 -18.78 22.23
C ILE A 46 -10.34 -18.76 23.77
N PHE A 47 -9.66 -17.74 24.31
CA PHE A 47 -9.50 -17.58 25.77
C PHE A 47 -10.86 -17.41 26.45
N HIS A 48 -11.77 -16.62 25.86
CA HIS A 48 -13.12 -16.43 26.41
C HIS A 48 -13.90 -17.74 26.43
N LEU A 49 -13.88 -18.52 25.33
CA LEU A 49 -14.49 -19.84 25.25
C LEU A 49 -13.97 -20.81 26.34
N LEU A 50 -12.63 -20.87 26.48
CA LEU A 50 -12.00 -21.76 27.46
C LEU A 50 -12.26 -21.33 28.92
N SER A 51 -12.50 -20.03 29.15
CA SER A 51 -12.80 -19.52 30.51
C SER A 51 -14.18 -19.91 31.02
N GLY A 52 -15.10 -20.36 30.14
CA GLY A 52 -16.45 -20.74 30.46
C GLY A 52 -17.31 -19.62 31.05
N LYS A 53 -16.94 -18.34 30.85
CA LYS A 53 -17.66 -17.19 31.41
C LYS A 53 -18.67 -16.67 30.37
N ASP A 54 -19.83 -16.21 30.83
CA ASP A 54 -20.86 -15.64 29.96
C ASP A 54 -20.45 -14.31 29.31
N LYS A 55 -19.58 -13.54 30.01
CA LYS A 55 -19.10 -12.22 29.54
C LYS A 55 -17.58 -12.17 29.45
N GLU A 56 -17.07 -11.39 28.51
CA GLU A 56 -15.63 -11.19 28.37
C GLU A 56 -15.04 -10.55 29.63
N SER A 57 -14.11 -11.25 30.23
CA SER A 57 -13.40 -10.76 31.43
C SER A 57 -12.30 -9.76 31.01
N LYS A 58 -11.87 -8.92 31.98
CA LYS A 58 -10.72 -8.06 31.78
C LYS A 58 -9.48 -8.85 31.32
N GLN A 59 -9.24 -10.01 31.97
CA GLN A 59 -8.12 -10.90 31.59
C GLN A 59 -8.18 -11.36 30.14
N CYS A 60 -9.40 -11.62 29.59
CA CYS A 60 -9.59 -11.96 28.19
C CYS A 60 -9.19 -10.79 27.28
N LEU A 61 -9.60 -9.57 27.60
CA LEU A 61 -9.26 -8.37 26.82
C LEU A 61 -7.75 -8.11 26.86
N ASP A 62 -7.16 -8.13 28.05
CA ASP A 62 -5.71 -7.92 28.25
C ASP A 62 -4.88 -8.97 27.49
N PHE A 63 -5.31 -10.23 27.50
CA PHE A 63 -4.67 -11.31 26.75
C PHE A 63 -4.76 -11.08 25.23
N ALA A 64 -5.91 -10.67 24.72
CA ALA A 64 -6.10 -10.39 23.30
C ALA A 64 -5.20 -9.25 22.81
N LEU A 65 -5.13 -8.17 23.58
CA LEU A 65 -4.28 -7.01 23.27
C LEU A 65 -2.80 -7.37 23.35
N MET A 66 -2.39 -8.13 24.36
CA MET A 66 -1.02 -8.65 24.50
C MET A 66 -0.63 -9.50 23.29
N MET A 67 -1.52 -10.37 22.82
CA MET A 67 -1.28 -11.20 21.64
C MET A 67 -1.21 -10.38 20.36
N ALA A 68 -2.03 -9.32 20.23
CA ALA A 68 -1.95 -8.39 19.09
C ALA A 68 -0.60 -7.65 19.08
N ASP A 69 -0.16 -7.10 20.20
CA ASP A 69 1.15 -6.42 20.33
C ASP A 69 2.30 -7.38 20.04
N TYR A 70 2.28 -8.58 20.61
CA TYR A 70 3.29 -9.61 20.36
C TYR A 70 3.39 -9.96 18.88
N CYS A 71 2.26 -10.23 18.24
CA CYS A 71 2.23 -10.55 16.80
C CYS A 71 2.71 -9.39 15.93
N LEU A 72 2.34 -8.16 16.26
CA LEU A 72 2.81 -6.97 15.55
C LEU A 72 4.34 -6.84 15.66
N MET A 73 4.89 -6.96 16.88
CA MET A 73 6.34 -6.91 17.10
C MET A 73 7.10 -8.01 16.35
N GLN A 74 6.58 -9.25 16.35
CA GLN A 74 7.22 -10.35 15.63
C GLN A 74 7.18 -10.13 14.11
N GLN A 75 6.09 -9.62 13.57
CA GLN A 75 5.97 -9.32 12.15
C GLN A 75 6.92 -8.18 11.73
N ILE A 76 7.01 -7.11 12.53
CA ILE A 76 7.98 -6.03 12.30
C ILE A 76 9.41 -6.57 12.34
N LYS A 77 9.75 -7.36 13.35
CA LYS A 77 11.09 -7.93 13.50
C LYS A 77 11.47 -8.86 12.34
N THR A 78 10.51 -9.64 11.83
CA THR A 78 10.80 -10.66 10.81
C THR A 78 10.79 -10.09 9.40
N PHE A 79 9.89 -9.15 9.12
CA PHE A 79 9.62 -8.66 7.76
C PHE A 79 9.83 -7.16 7.59
N GLY A 80 10.11 -6.44 8.67
CA GLY A 80 10.18 -4.99 8.67
C GLY A 80 11.21 -4.45 7.71
N ASP A 81 12.44 -4.96 7.75
CA ASP A 81 13.54 -4.49 6.91
C ASP A 81 13.23 -4.72 5.42
N ALA A 82 12.72 -5.91 5.07
CA ALA A 82 12.37 -6.23 3.69
C ALA A 82 11.27 -5.31 3.15
N LEU A 83 10.24 -5.05 3.97
CA LEU A 83 9.14 -4.17 3.59
C LEU A 83 9.59 -2.71 3.52
N GLN A 84 10.39 -2.25 4.47
CA GLN A 84 10.94 -0.89 4.48
C GLN A 84 11.81 -0.64 3.25
N ASN A 85 12.66 -1.58 2.87
CA ASN A 85 13.49 -1.48 1.67
C ASN A 85 12.62 -1.39 0.40
N GLN A 86 11.54 -2.17 0.31
CA GLN A 86 10.60 -2.05 -0.82
C GLN A 86 9.95 -0.66 -0.90
N TYR A 87 9.59 -0.05 0.24
CA TYR A 87 9.04 1.31 0.26
C TYR A 87 10.08 2.35 -0.14
N VAL A 88 11.32 2.21 0.33
CA VAL A 88 12.42 3.12 -0.04
C VAL A 88 12.70 3.03 -1.53
N GLU A 89 12.87 1.82 -2.07
CA GLU A 89 13.08 1.60 -3.51
C GLU A 89 11.93 2.14 -4.34
N ALA A 90 10.68 1.85 -3.96
CA ALA A 90 9.50 2.37 -4.65
C ALA A 90 9.43 3.91 -4.58
N SER A 91 9.77 4.50 -3.45
CA SER A 91 9.81 5.95 -3.25
C SER A 91 10.91 6.59 -4.09
N GLU A 92 12.12 6.03 -4.12
CA GLU A 92 13.23 6.53 -4.93
C GLU A 92 12.91 6.41 -6.44
N VAL A 93 12.31 5.30 -6.86
CA VAL A 93 11.85 5.12 -8.25
C VAL A 93 10.74 6.12 -8.58
N CYS A 94 9.79 6.37 -7.66
CA CYS A 94 8.77 7.39 -7.85
C CYS A 94 9.32 8.82 -7.85
N GLN A 95 10.37 9.10 -7.07
CA GLN A 95 11.00 10.42 -7.05
C GLN A 95 11.91 10.67 -8.26
N ARG A 96 12.69 9.65 -8.69
CA ARG A 96 13.56 9.76 -9.87
C ARG A 96 12.79 9.66 -11.18
N TYR A 97 11.79 8.80 -11.22
CA TYR A 97 11.01 8.51 -12.41
C TYR A 97 9.57 8.34 -11.98
N GLY A 98 8.72 9.31 -12.08
CA GLY A 98 7.27 9.04 -12.02
C GLY A 98 6.99 7.76 -12.82
N SER A 99 6.10 6.88 -12.38
CA SER A 99 5.89 5.52 -12.95
C SER A 99 5.69 5.49 -14.49
N ASN A 100 5.48 6.66 -15.09
CA ASN A 100 5.37 6.86 -16.53
C ASN A 100 6.64 7.43 -17.19
N HIS A 101 7.62 7.91 -16.39
CA HIS A 101 8.86 8.48 -16.96
C HIS A 101 9.77 7.38 -17.50
N SER A 102 9.91 6.27 -16.81
CA SER A 102 10.68 5.11 -17.28
C SER A 102 10.10 4.50 -18.56
N VAL A 103 8.76 4.54 -18.70
CA VAL A 103 8.08 4.11 -19.92
C VAL A 103 8.31 5.13 -21.03
N PHE A 104 8.29 6.43 -20.72
CA PHE A 104 8.60 7.48 -21.68
C PHE A 104 10.01 7.32 -22.23
N ASP A 105 11.01 7.03 -21.39
CA ASP A 105 12.40 6.84 -21.83
C ASP A 105 12.57 5.66 -22.79
N GLN A 106 11.82 4.57 -22.55
CA GLN A 106 11.85 3.36 -23.39
C GLN A 106 11.13 3.48 -24.73
N LEU A 107 10.24 4.48 -24.88
CA LEU A 107 9.56 4.72 -26.14
C LEU A 107 10.54 5.24 -27.22
N ALA A 108 10.28 4.90 -28.47
CA ALA A 108 10.99 5.46 -29.60
C ALA A 108 10.77 6.99 -29.69
N PRO A 109 11.65 7.75 -30.38
CA PRO A 109 11.48 9.19 -30.62
C PRO A 109 10.14 9.58 -31.24
N SER A 110 9.57 8.68 -32.05
CA SER A 110 8.20 8.77 -32.57
C SER A 110 7.48 7.48 -32.21
N PHE A 111 6.28 7.56 -31.63
CA PHE A 111 5.56 6.41 -31.08
C PHE A 111 4.05 6.56 -31.27
N THR A 112 3.34 5.44 -31.10
CA THR A 112 1.89 5.32 -31.15
C THR A 112 1.33 4.93 -29.77
N ILE A 113 0.01 4.97 -29.61
CA ILE A 113 -0.65 4.43 -28.40
C ILE A 113 -0.40 2.92 -28.26
N ASP A 114 -0.25 2.19 -29.36
CA ASP A 114 -0.01 0.75 -29.33
C ASP A 114 1.40 0.43 -28.82
N ASP A 115 2.40 1.24 -29.14
CA ASP A 115 3.75 1.12 -28.59
C ASP A 115 3.73 1.37 -27.06
N LEU A 116 3.00 2.38 -26.63
CA LEU A 116 2.81 2.65 -25.20
C LEU A 116 2.07 1.50 -24.50
N ARG A 117 1.06 0.91 -25.15
CA ARG A 117 0.33 -0.25 -24.64
C ARG A 117 1.24 -1.47 -24.48
N ALA A 118 2.10 -1.71 -25.47
CA ALA A 118 3.06 -2.83 -25.44
C ALA A 118 4.02 -2.70 -24.26
N LEU A 119 4.58 -1.51 -24.02
CA LEU A 119 5.48 -1.26 -22.89
C LEU A 119 4.77 -1.37 -21.54
N LYS A 120 3.49 -1.02 -21.45
CA LYS A 120 2.66 -1.20 -20.24
C LYS A 120 2.13 -2.64 -20.09
N ARG A 121 2.54 -3.58 -20.95
CA ARG A 121 2.18 -5.01 -20.91
C ARG A 121 0.67 -5.27 -20.83
N GLY A 122 -0.15 -4.44 -21.41
CA GLY A 122 -1.60 -4.61 -21.43
C GLY A 122 -2.33 -4.36 -20.10
N PHE A 123 -1.64 -3.95 -19.03
CA PHE A 123 -2.25 -3.70 -17.72
C PHE A 123 -2.98 -2.35 -17.62
N CYS A 124 -2.95 -1.51 -18.67
CA CYS A 124 -3.63 -0.22 -18.66
C CYS A 124 -4.83 -0.22 -19.59
N SER A 125 -5.95 0.33 -19.13
CA SER A 125 -7.11 0.59 -20.00
C SER A 125 -6.76 1.66 -21.05
N GLU A 126 -7.47 1.66 -22.17
CA GLU A 126 -7.26 2.66 -23.22
C GLU A 126 -7.45 4.10 -22.75
N SER A 127 -8.41 4.31 -21.85
CA SER A 127 -8.64 5.61 -21.21
C SER A 127 -7.43 6.07 -20.37
N ALA A 128 -6.79 5.14 -19.65
CA ALA A 128 -5.59 5.45 -18.87
C ALA A 128 -4.39 5.80 -19.78
N LEU A 129 -4.20 5.09 -20.90
CA LEU A 129 -3.15 5.40 -21.87
C LEU A 129 -3.37 6.79 -22.50
N ARG A 130 -4.61 7.12 -22.87
CA ARG A 130 -4.96 8.46 -23.39
C ARG A 130 -4.70 9.55 -22.36
N MET A 131 -4.97 9.30 -21.08
CA MET A 131 -4.66 10.25 -20.01
C MET A 131 -3.15 10.49 -19.85
N ILE A 132 -2.32 9.44 -19.97
CA ILE A 132 -0.86 9.57 -19.93
C ILE A 132 -0.38 10.46 -21.08
N VAL A 133 -0.80 10.17 -22.31
CA VAL A 133 -0.46 10.96 -23.51
C VAL A 133 -0.94 12.41 -23.37
N SER A 134 -2.15 12.64 -22.85
CA SER A 134 -2.68 13.98 -22.63
C SER A 134 -1.85 14.77 -21.62
N ARG A 135 -1.40 14.14 -20.53
CA ARG A 135 -0.49 14.77 -19.56
C ARG A 135 0.84 15.14 -20.16
N TRP A 136 1.50 14.20 -20.86
CA TRP A 136 2.77 14.44 -21.53
C TRP A 136 2.69 15.55 -22.57
N SER A 137 1.57 15.62 -23.32
CA SER A 137 1.33 16.69 -24.28
C SER A 137 1.14 18.04 -23.59
N ARG A 138 0.37 18.08 -22.48
CA ARG A 138 0.17 19.31 -21.68
C ARG A 138 1.48 19.79 -21.06
N ASP A 139 2.31 18.87 -20.59
CA ASP A 139 3.59 19.15 -19.94
C ASP A 139 4.71 19.43 -20.97
N GLY A 140 4.39 19.43 -22.28
CA GLY A 140 5.33 19.77 -23.37
C GLY A 140 6.36 18.70 -23.68
N TRP A 141 6.19 17.47 -23.21
CA TRP A 141 7.14 16.36 -23.43
C TRP A 141 6.97 15.72 -24.79
N ILE A 142 5.77 15.81 -25.34
CA ILE A 142 5.43 15.26 -26.65
C ILE A 142 4.63 16.26 -27.48
N THR A 143 4.83 16.20 -28.80
CA THR A 143 4.03 16.93 -29.79
C THR A 143 3.31 15.93 -30.67
N LYS A 144 2.05 16.17 -30.92
CA LYS A 144 1.26 15.36 -31.86
C LYS A 144 1.68 15.68 -33.28
N THR A 145 2.15 14.66 -34.00
CA THR A 145 2.59 14.79 -35.40
C THR A 145 1.51 14.39 -36.37
N ASP A 146 0.65 13.40 -36.01
CA ASP A 146 -0.43 12.90 -36.86
C ASP A 146 -1.56 12.33 -35.97
N ARG A 147 -2.65 11.85 -36.59
CA ARG A 147 -3.84 11.35 -35.91
C ARG A 147 -3.55 10.30 -34.83
N HIS A 148 -2.52 9.48 -35.03
CA HIS A 148 -2.13 8.38 -34.17
C HIS A 148 -0.66 8.36 -33.75
N HIS A 149 0.13 9.40 -34.10
CA HIS A 149 1.56 9.48 -33.84
C HIS A 149 1.91 10.70 -32.99
N TRP A 150 2.85 10.48 -32.07
CA TRP A 150 3.45 11.51 -31.21
C TRP A 150 4.96 11.46 -31.34
N ARG A 151 5.59 12.63 -31.24
CA ARG A 151 7.04 12.78 -31.24
C ARG A 151 7.48 13.29 -29.86
N LYS A 152 8.56 12.73 -29.33
CA LYS A 152 9.22 13.25 -28.13
C LYS A 152 9.85 14.60 -28.44
N GLU A 153 9.61 15.57 -27.59
CA GLU A 153 10.36 16.82 -27.59
C GLU A 153 11.60 16.65 -26.70
N LYS A 154 12.72 17.31 -27.06
CA LYS A 154 13.89 17.34 -26.19
C LYS A 154 13.49 18.11 -24.93
N CYS A 155 13.58 17.49 -23.76
CA CYS A 155 13.48 18.22 -22.51
C CYS A 155 14.47 19.39 -22.56
N LYS A 156 13.95 20.61 -22.48
CA LYS A 156 14.80 21.77 -22.20
C LYS A 156 15.27 21.59 -20.76
N ASN A 157 16.54 21.19 -20.59
CA ASN A 157 17.23 21.29 -19.30
C ASN A 157 17.24 22.73 -18.83
#